data_f9774cd5a7e3703d22b0b3faff881a89
#
_entry.id   f9774cd5a7e3703d22b0b3faff881a89
#
_cell.length_a   1.000
_cell.length_b   1.000
_cell.length_c   1.000
_cell.angle_alpha   90.00
_cell.angle_beta   90.00
_cell.angle_gamma   90.00
#
_symmetry.space_group_name_H-M   'P 1'
#
loop_
_entity.id
_entity.type
_entity.pdbx_description
1 polymer ?
#
loop_
_entity_poly.entity_id
_entity_poly.type
_entity_poly.pdbx_seq_one_letter_code
_entity_poly.pdbx_strand_id
1 'polypeptide(L)'
;MSDHTLTLANGLNLGYAEYGDPRGEVAFYFHGWPSSRIQGSLFDDMAKKHCMRLICPDRPGIGLSDFQPGRTLFDWPETLTQLANHVGADNYHVIGWSGGGPYVLITALKLPKRLLSASIICGAPPLKFLGDREMFWLYRVMIQLRHYLPTVLGAVLRLGGLIAKGSPQKVPLRWLMKLLGQEDRRILNLPGIYEVVRDAALGALDRGPRSVIADADIYLNEWGFEISQINFPIHFWHGKQDRNIAWSYTERLASLIPAATSVLSDIDGHYSLPVTHAEQIIVAALQKSPSTGDAGQQDGNTGIDGELLGAVLRRQSR
;
A
#
# COMPACT_ATOMS: atom_id res chain seq x y z
N MET A 1 -13.90 -12.06 -6.39
CA MET A 1 -12.55 -12.40 -5.86
C MET A 1 -12.18 -13.80 -6.33
N SER A 2 -11.06 -13.94 -7.03
CA SER A 2 -10.47 -15.23 -7.36
C SER A 2 -9.04 -15.26 -6.78
N ASP A 3 -8.75 -16.31 -6.01
CA ASP A 3 -7.41 -16.58 -5.47
C ASP A 3 -6.61 -17.42 -6.45
N HIS A 4 -5.36 -17.07 -6.64
CA HIS A 4 -4.44 -17.70 -7.59
C HIS A 4 -3.08 -17.94 -6.95
N THR A 5 -2.32 -18.84 -7.57
CA THR A 5 -0.92 -19.10 -7.19
C THR A 5 -0.08 -19.22 -8.44
N LEU A 6 1.08 -18.56 -8.46
CA LEU A 6 2.10 -18.64 -9.49
C LEU A 6 3.36 -19.28 -8.89
N THR A 7 3.87 -20.32 -9.51
CA THR A 7 5.21 -20.85 -9.17
C THR A 7 6.27 -20.01 -9.86
N LEU A 8 7.11 -19.34 -9.07
CA LEU A 8 8.21 -18.51 -9.53
C LEU A 8 9.38 -19.33 -10.02
N ALA A 9 10.31 -18.76 -10.78
CA ALA A 9 11.49 -19.42 -11.31
C ALA A 9 12.42 -20.02 -10.22
N ASN A 10 12.37 -19.48 -9.00
CA ASN A 10 13.10 -20.02 -7.85
C ASN A 10 12.38 -21.19 -7.16
N GLY A 11 11.24 -21.66 -7.69
CA GLY A 11 10.42 -22.74 -7.15
C GLY A 11 9.47 -22.35 -6.02
N LEU A 12 9.47 -21.11 -5.55
CA LEU A 12 8.54 -20.63 -4.54
C LEU A 12 7.19 -20.26 -5.17
N ASN A 13 6.11 -20.45 -4.42
CA ASN A 13 4.78 -20.04 -4.85
C ASN A 13 4.50 -18.60 -4.40
N LEU A 14 3.99 -17.78 -5.32
CA LEU A 14 3.43 -16.46 -5.09
C LEU A 14 1.91 -16.55 -5.15
N GLY A 15 1.24 -16.25 -4.03
CA GLY A 15 -0.22 -16.10 -3.99
C GLY A 15 -0.63 -14.70 -4.45
N TYR A 16 -1.76 -14.59 -5.13
CA TYR A 16 -2.37 -13.31 -5.46
C TYR A 16 -3.89 -13.43 -5.60
N ALA A 17 -4.59 -12.31 -5.53
CA ALA A 17 -6.01 -12.22 -5.81
C ALA A 17 -6.27 -11.19 -6.91
N GLU A 18 -7.37 -11.38 -7.64
CA GLU A 18 -7.83 -10.46 -8.67
C GLU A 18 -9.15 -9.81 -8.27
N TYR A 19 -9.24 -8.50 -8.49
CA TYR A 19 -10.39 -7.65 -8.28
C TYR A 19 -10.62 -6.74 -9.48
N GLY A 20 -11.73 -6.03 -9.49
CA GLY A 20 -12.05 -5.08 -10.56
C GLY A 20 -12.56 -5.76 -11.83
N ASP A 21 -12.32 -5.12 -12.98
CA ASP A 21 -12.70 -5.63 -14.32
C ASP A 21 -11.57 -6.50 -14.88
N PRO A 22 -11.79 -7.81 -15.13
CA PRO A 22 -10.74 -8.69 -15.68
C PRO A 22 -10.23 -8.30 -17.06
N ARG A 23 -10.92 -7.40 -17.77
CA ARG A 23 -10.53 -6.87 -19.08
C ARG A 23 -9.96 -5.45 -19.01
N GLY A 24 -9.87 -4.89 -17.78
CA GLY A 24 -9.39 -3.53 -17.55
C GLY A 24 -7.88 -3.38 -17.65
N GLU A 25 -7.39 -2.14 -17.58
CA GLU A 25 -5.96 -1.85 -17.47
C GLU A 25 -5.41 -2.45 -16.16
N VAL A 26 -4.23 -3.08 -16.23
CA VAL A 26 -3.67 -3.81 -15.09
C VAL A 26 -3.04 -2.84 -14.09
N ALA A 27 -3.43 -3.00 -12.84
CA ALA A 27 -2.77 -2.37 -11.70
C ALA A 27 -2.36 -3.42 -10.67
N PHE A 28 -1.13 -3.33 -10.15
CA PHE A 28 -0.71 -4.12 -9.00
C PHE A 28 -0.93 -3.34 -7.73
N TYR A 29 -1.62 -3.96 -6.76
CA TYR A 29 -1.89 -3.38 -5.46
C TYR A 29 -1.05 -4.06 -4.37
N PHE A 30 -0.22 -3.29 -3.68
CA PHE A 30 0.66 -3.78 -2.62
C PHE A 30 0.05 -3.46 -1.26
N HIS A 31 -0.34 -4.51 -0.54
CA HIS A 31 -1.05 -4.42 0.73
C HIS A 31 -0.22 -3.81 1.88
N GLY A 32 -0.90 -3.35 2.94
CA GLY A 32 -0.31 -2.81 4.17
C GLY A 32 0.39 -3.84 5.05
N TRP A 33 0.73 -3.46 6.29
CA TRP A 33 1.32 -4.33 7.30
C TRP A 33 0.61 -4.17 8.66
N PRO A 34 0.25 -5.27 9.34
CA PRO A 34 0.11 -6.62 8.80
C PRO A 34 -1.15 -6.73 7.93
N SER A 35 -1.01 -7.29 6.75
CA SER A 35 -2.11 -7.42 5.80
C SER A 35 -1.79 -8.46 4.72
N SER A 36 -2.73 -8.74 3.81
CA SER A 36 -2.60 -9.69 2.71
C SER A 36 -3.33 -9.21 1.46
N ARG A 37 -3.29 -10.00 0.38
CA ARG A 37 -4.01 -9.77 -0.88
C ARG A 37 -5.49 -9.42 -0.70
N ILE A 38 -6.13 -9.87 0.39
CA ILE A 38 -7.55 -9.62 0.70
C ILE A 38 -7.86 -8.12 0.80
N GLN A 39 -6.88 -7.31 1.22
CA GLN A 39 -7.04 -5.86 1.38
C GLN A 39 -7.45 -5.15 0.09
N GLY A 40 -7.06 -5.68 -1.08
CA GLY A 40 -7.42 -5.13 -2.38
C GLY A 40 -8.93 -5.10 -2.65
N SER A 41 -9.72 -5.93 -1.96
CA SER A 41 -11.17 -5.94 -2.10
C SER A 41 -11.84 -4.61 -1.72
N LEU A 42 -11.18 -3.75 -0.95
CA LEU A 42 -11.68 -2.40 -0.65
C LEU A 42 -11.79 -1.50 -1.88
N PHE A 43 -11.07 -1.84 -2.94
CA PHE A 43 -11.07 -1.10 -4.20
C PHE A 43 -11.88 -1.80 -5.32
N ASP A 44 -12.46 -2.99 -5.08
CA ASP A 44 -13.08 -3.84 -6.10
C ASP A 44 -14.15 -3.10 -6.91
N ASP A 45 -15.10 -2.44 -6.23
CA ASP A 45 -16.20 -1.73 -6.90
C ASP A 45 -15.70 -0.55 -7.75
N MET A 46 -14.73 0.22 -7.23
CA MET A 46 -14.18 1.36 -7.96
C MET A 46 -13.29 0.90 -9.12
N ALA A 47 -12.54 -0.18 -8.94
CA ALA A 47 -11.75 -0.79 -10.01
C ALA A 47 -12.67 -1.31 -11.14
N LYS A 48 -13.80 -1.97 -10.82
CA LYS A 48 -14.81 -2.36 -11.82
C LYS A 48 -15.40 -1.16 -12.55
N LYS A 49 -15.80 -0.14 -11.80
CA LYS A 49 -16.42 1.07 -12.35
C LYS A 49 -15.52 1.76 -13.36
N HIS A 50 -14.21 1.75 -13.14
CA HIS A 50 -13.23 2.44 -13.97
C HIS A 50 -12.40 1.51 -14.87
N CYS A 51 -12.89 0.28 -15.13
CA CYS A 51 -12.24 -0.69 -16.02
C CYS A 51 -10.77 -0.95 -15.66
N MET A 52 -10.46 -1.12 -14.37
CA MET A 52 -9.15 -1.51 -13.86
C MET A 52 -9.16 -2.99 -13.44
N ARG A 53 -8.19 -3.78 -13.90
CA ARG A 53 -7.89 -5.12 -13.39
C ARG A 53 -6.87 -5.00 -12.27
N LEU A 54 -7.31 -5.17 -11.03
CA LEU A 54 -6.49 -5.00 -9.84
C LEU A 54 -5.91 -6.34 -9.38
N ILE A 55 -4.61 -6.53 -9.51
CA ILE A 55 -3.86 -7.72 -9.12
C ILE A 55 -3.20 -7.44 -7.75
N CYS A 56 -3.55 -8.23 -6.74
CA CYS A 56 -3.09 -8.06 -5.37
C CYS A 56 -2.21 -9.23 -4.93
N PRO A 57 -0.88 -9.19 -5.11
CA PRO A 57 0.00 -10.26 -4.64
C PRO A 57 0.15 -10.24 -3.11
N ASP A 58 0.22 -11.42 -2.52
CA ASP A 58 0.73 -11.60 -1.16
C ASP A 58 2.26 -11.49 -1.16
N ARG A 59 2.84 -10.71 -0.26
CA ARG A 59 4.29 -10.68 -0.10
C ARG A 59 4.84 -12.04 0.38
N PRO A 60 6.12 -12.38 0.12
CA PRO A 60 6.68 -13.68 0.51
C PRO A 60 6.43 -14.02 1.98
N GLY A 61 5.85 -15.19 2.23
CA GLY A 61 5.46 -15.69 3.53
C GLY A 61 4.09 -15.25 4.03
N ILE A 62 3.42 -14.34 3.36
CA ILE A 62 2.06 -13.86 3.68
C ILE A 62 1.03 -14.68 2.90
N GLY A 63 -0.10 -14.98 3.51
CA GLY A 63 -1.25 -15.60 2.87
C GLY A 63 -0.90 -16.89 2.11
N LEU A 64 -1.07 -16.88 0.81
CA LEU A 64 -0.79 -18.03 -0.07
C LEU A 64 0.68 -18.10 -0.54
N SER A 65 1.48 -17.05 -0.33
CA SER A 65 2.89 -17.02 -0.76
C SER A 65 3.80 -17.81 0.15
N ASP A 66 4.77 -18.51 -0.43
CA ASP A 66 5.79 -19.24 0.32
C ASP A 66 6.77 -18.28 1.00
N PHE A 67 7.33 -18.73 2.13
CA PHE A 67 8.28 -17.92 2.90
C PHE A 67 9.65 -17.86 2.21
N GLN A 68 10.16 -16.67 2.00
CA GLN A 68 11.51 -16.41 1.47
C GLN A 68 12.40 -15.85 2.59
N PRO A 69 13.34 -16.62 3.12
CA PRO A 69 14.25 -16.15 4.16
C PRO A 69 15.23 -15.11 3.61
N GLY A 70 15.56 -14.09 4.43
CA GLY A 70 16.58 -13.08 4.10
C GLY A 70 16.22 -12.14 2.94
N ARG A 71 14.95 -12.09 2.52
CA ARG A 71 14.52 -11.21 1.43
C ARG A 71 14.71 -9.74 1.76
N THR A 72 14.97 -8.97 0.73
CA THR A 72 15.09 -7.52 0.74
C THR A 72 14.07 -6.89 -0.21
N LEU A 73 14.04 -5.56 -0.30
CA LEU A 73 13.24 -4.88 -1.33
C LEU A 73 13.73 -5.19 -2.75
N PHE A 74 15.03 -5.48 -2.93
CA PHE A 74 15.59 -5.79 -4.25
C PHE A 74 15.12 -7.11 -4.87
N ASP A 75 14.54 -8.02 -4.07
CA ASP A 75 13.94 -9.26 -4.58
C ASP A 75 12.57 -9.02 -5.24
N TRP A 76 11.90 -7.92 -4.88
CA TRP A 76 10.53 -7.65 -5.33
C TRP A 76 10.39 -7.38 -6.82
N PRO A 77 11.24 -6.57 -7.49
CA PRO A 77 11.13 -6.31 -8.91
C PRO A 77 11.13 -7.56 -9.78
N GLU A 78 11.93 -8.56 -9.45
CA GLU A 78 11.95 -9.84 -10.16
C GLU A 78 10.65 -10.62 -9.94
N THR A 79 10.18 -10.71 -8.70
CA THR A 79 8.89 -11.33 -8.35
C THR A 79 7.73 -10.68 -9.12
N LEU A 80 7.70 -9.35 -9.13
CA LEU A 80 6.67 -8.59 -9.85
C LEU A 80 6.76 -8.78 -11.36
N THR A 81 7.97 -8.85 -11.91
CA THR A 81 8.19 -9.09 -13.35
C THR A 81 7.61 -10.43 -13.77
N GLN A 82 7.86 -11.50 -12.99
CA GLN A 82 7.31 -12.81 -13.27
C GLN A 82 5.77 -12.82 -13.18
N LEU A 83 5.20 -12.17 -12.16
CA LEU A 83 3.76 -12.05 -12.03
C LEU A 83 3.15 -11.24 -13.20
N ALA A 84 3.75 -10.12 -13.57
CA ALA A 84 3.28 -9.28 -14.66
C ALA A 84 3.29 -10.03 -15.99
N ASN A 85 4.36 -10.77 -16.29
CA ASN A 85 4.45 -11.62 -17.48
C ASN A 85 3.39 -12.73 -17.46
N HIS A 86 3.15 -13.35 -16.29
CA HIS A 86 2.14 -14.40 -16.13
C HIS A 86 0.73 -13.91 -16.42
N VAL A 87 0.37 -12.70 -15.95
CA VAL A 87 -0.96 -12.11 -16.18
C VAL A 87 -1.08 -11.35 -17.50
N GLY A 88 -0.03 -11.34 -18.33
CA GLY A 88 0.00 -10.71 -19.64
C GLY A 88 0.09 -9.18 -19.62
N ALA A 89 0.71 -8.60 -18.57
CA ALA A 89 0.82 -7.15 -18.40
C ALA A 89 2.24 -6.64 -18.75
N ASP A 90 2.43 -6.10 -19.95
CA ASP A 90 3.70 -5.48 -20.35
C ASP A 90 3.92 -4.14 -19.62
N ASN A 91 2.88 -3.33 -19.52
CA ASN A 91 2.85 -2.08 -18.79
C ASN A 91 1.69 -2.09 -17.80
N TYR A 92 1.89 -1.45 -16.64
CA TYR A 92 0.93 -1.51 -15.55
C TYR A 92 1.04 -0.32 -14.60
N HIS A 93 0.01 -0.12 -13.82
CA HIS A 93 -0.01 0.82 -12.70
C HIS A 93 0.42 0.10 -11.41
N VAL A 94 0.94 0.84 -10.44
CA VAL A 94 1.21 0.32 -9.09
C VAL A 94 0.60 1.21 -8.03
N ILE A 95 -0.06 0.60 -7.05
CA ILE A 95 -0.69 1.27 -5.92
C ILE A 95 -0.21 0.57 -4.65
N GLY A 96 0.33 1.29 -3.68
CA GLY A 96 0.76 0.73 -2.40
C GLY A 96 0.10 1.44 -1.23
N TRP A 97 -0.49 0.70 -0.30
CA TRP A 97 -1.02 1.27 0.92
C TRP A 97 -0.14 0.93 2.11
N SER A 98 0.21 1.94 2.95
CA SER A 98 0.96 1.73 4.18
C SER A 98 2.28 0.98 3.93
N GLY A 99 2.43 -0.22 4.46
CA GLY A 99 3.56 -1.12 4.19
C GLY A 99 3.78 -1.50 2.72
N GLY A 100 2.83 -1.19 1.82
CA GLY A 100 2.99 -1.35 0.38
C GLY A 100 3.82 -0.25 -0.28
N GLY A 101 3.98 0.91 0.39
CA GLY A 101 4.70 2.07 -0.15
C GLY A 101 6.14 1.77 -0.58
N PRO A 102 6.99 1.14 0.23
CA PRO A 102 8.36 0.75 -0.13
C PRO A 102 8.44 -0.12 -1.39
N TYR A 103 7.44 -0.97 -1.60
CA TYR A 103 7.36 -1.83 -2.79
C TYR A 103 7.01 -1.04 -4.05
N VAL A 104 6.22 0.03 -3.95
CA VAL A 104 6.03 0.99 -5.05
C VAL A 104 7.34 1.70 -5.37
N LEU A 105 8.06 2.19 -4.35
CA LEU A 105 9.32 2.92 -4.54
C LEU A 105 10.39 2.08 -5.21
N ILE A 106 10.61 0.84 -4.77
CA ILE A 106 11.60 -0.05 -5.41
C ILE A 106 11.17 -0.45 -6.82
N THR A 107 9.86 -0.59 -7.07
CA THR A 107 9.34 -0.85 -8.42
C THR A 107 9.60 0.34 -9.34
N ALA A 108 9.32 1.57 -8.88
CA ALA A 108 9.59 2.79 -9.63
C ALA A 108 11.08 3.01 -9.92
N LEU A 109 11.95 2.60 -9.00
CA LEU A 109 13.41 2.64 -9.20
C LEU A 109 13.89 1.61 -10.23
N LYS A 110 13.40 0.38 -10.17
CA LYS A 110 13.96 -0.76 -10.92
C LYS A 110 13.23 -1.07 -12.22
N LEU A 111 11.95 -0.75 -12.31
CA LEU A 111 11.09 -1.08 -13.45
C LEU A 111 10.37 0.16 -14.03
N PRO A 112 11.00 1.36 -14.09
CA PRO A 112 10.31 2.59 -14.51
C PRO A 112 9.73 2.50 -15.92
N LYS A 113 10.34 1.72 -16.82
CA LYS A 113 9.90 1.55 -18.20
C LYS A 113 8.62 0.74 -18.36
N ARG A 114 8.24 -0.03 -17.32
CA ARG A 114 7.00 -0.83 -17.30
C ARG A 114 5.85 -0.11 -16.56
N LEU A 115 6.15 1.00 -15.90
CA LEU A 115 5.14 1.72 -15.12
C LEU A 115 4.38 2.73 -15.99
N LEU A 116 3.05 2.69 -15.88
CA LEU A 116 2.15 3.72 -16.37
C LEU A 116 1.92 4.80 -15.32
N SER A 117 1.80 4.42 -14.05
CA SER A 117 1.73 5.33 -12.90
C SER A 117 2.15 4.63 -11.61
N ALA A 118 2.43 5.41 -10.56
CA ALA A 118 2.76 4.91 -9.23
C ALA A 118 2.09 5.76 -8.15
N SER A 119 1.31 5.13 -7.26
CA SER A 119 0.58 5.79 -6.19
C SER A 119 0.92 5.16 -4.83
N ILE A 120 1.11 6.00 -3.82
CA ILE A 120 1.36 5.57 -2.43
C ILE A 120 0.33 6.20 -1.51
N ILE A 121 -0.38 5.37 -0.74
CA ILE A 121 -1.42 5.77 0.20
C ILE A 121 -0.90 5.56 1.61
N CYS A 122 -0.78 6.63 2.42
CA CYS A 122 -0.32 6.58 3.81
C CYS A 122 0.94 5.70 3.98
N GLY A 123 1.95 5.89 3.11
CA GLY A 123 3.08 4.98 2.93
C GLY A 123 3.99 4.86 4.15
N ALA A 124 4.46 3.63 4.42
CA ALA A 124 5.47 3.38 5.45
C ALA A 124 6.80 4.05 5.07
N PRO A 125 7.41 4.81 6.00
CA PRO A 125 8.69 5.48 5.75
C PRO A 125 9.88 4.53 5.91
N PRO A 126 11.07 4.89 5.39
CA PRO A 126 12.34 4.24 5.70
C PRO A 126 12.76 4.60 7.13
N LEU A 127 12.34 3.78 8.10
CA LEU A 127 12.50 4.08 9.53
C LEU A 127 13.97 4.20 9.95
N LYS A 128 14.88 3.50 9.28
CA LYS A 128 16.32 3.62 9.55
C LYS A 128 16.86 5.02 9.21
N PHE A 129 16.29 5.67 8.20
CA PHE A 129 16.69 7.00 7.74
C PHE A 129 15.90 8.13 8.42
N LEU A 130 14.55 8.01 8.47
CA LEU A 130 13.68 9.08 8.98
C LEU A 130 13.35 8.95 10.47
N GLY A 131 13.69 7.80 11.10
CA GLY A 131 13.36 7.50 12.49
C GLY A 131 11.89 7.11 12.68
N ASP A 132 11.55 6.71 13.91
CA ASP A 132 10.22 6.19 14.27
C ASP A 132 9.41 7.13 15.18
N ARG A 133 9.94 8.33 15.46
CA ARG A 133 9.37 9.24 16.49
C ARG A 133 7.92 9.64 16.21
N GLU A 134 7.54 9.76 14.94
CA GLU A 134 6.23 10.16 14.49
C GLU A 134 5.34 8.97 14.09
N MET A 135 5.77 7.75 14.40
CA MET A 135 4.95 6.55 14.30
C MET A 135 4.05 6.39 15.52
N PHE A 136 2.91 5.73 15.34
CA PHE A 136 2.02 5.38 16.44
C PHE A 136 2.80 4.66 17.56
N TRP A 137 2.56 5.05 18.80
CA TRP A 137 3.32 4.55 19.95
C TRP A 137 3.36 3.00 20.03
N LEU A 138 2.28 2.33 19.61
CA LEU A 138 2.21 0.87 19.61
C LEU A 138 3.21 0.26 18.60
N TYR A 139 3.37 0.86 17.42
CA TYR A 139 4.41 0.45 16.47
C TYR A 139 5.81 0.63 17.08
N ARG A 140 6.05 1.73 17.77
CA ARG A 140 7.34 1.96 18.46
C ARG A 140 7.61 0.90 19.53
N VAL A 141 6.58 0.49 20.29
CA VAL A 141 6.69 -0.65 21.22
C VAL A 141 7.00 -1.95 20.47
N MET A 142 6.32 -2.23 19.35
CA MET A 142 6.60 -3.43 18.55
C MET A 142 8.01 -3.42 17.95
N ILE A 143 8.54 -2.27 17.55
CA ILE A 143 9.93 -2.10 17.11
C ILE A 143 10.91 -2.48 18.24
N GLN A 144 10.68 -2.00 19.46
CA GLN A 144 11.51 -2.37 20.61
C GLN A 144 11.41 -3.87 20.93
N LEU A 145 10.19 -4.43 20.88
CA LEU A 145 10.00 -5.88 21.06
C LEU A 145 10.71 -6.67 19.96
N ARG A 146 10.68 -6.20 18.70
CA ARG A 146 11.42 -6.85 17.62
C ARG A 146 12.91 -6.90 17.90
N HIS A 147 13.46 -5.82 18.41
CA HIS A 147 14.89 -5.70 18.68
C HIS A 147 15.35 -6.52 19.90
N TYR A 148 14.63 -6.45 21.00
CA TYR A 148 15.07 -7.02 22.28
C TYR A 148 14.38 -8.35 22.64
N LEU A 149 13.13 -8.57 22.25
CA LEU A 149 12.29 -9.68 22.66
C LEU A 149 11.43 -10.23 21.51
N PRO A 150 12.06 -10.75 20.43
CA PRO A 150 11.33 -11.15 19.22
C PRO A 150 10.28 -12.25 19.44
N THR A 151 10.50 -13.14 20.41
CA THR A 151 9.53 -14.17 20.78
C THR A 151 8.27 -13.58 21.42
N VAL A 152 8.43 -12.52 22.25
CA VAL A 152 7.31 -11.79 22.85
C VAL A 152 6.52 -11.07 21.76
N LEU A 153 7.18 -10.44 20.79
CA LEU A 153 6.49 -9.85 19.65
C LEU A 153 5.61 -10.87 18.93
N GLY A 154 6.12 -12.09 18.70
CA GLY A 154 5.34 -13.16 18.09
C GLY A 154 4.08 -13.52 18.87
N ALA A 155 4.14 -13.53 20.20
CA ALA A 155 2.98 -13.75 21.08
C ALA A 155 2.00 -12.57 21.02
N VAL A 156 2.49 -11.33 21.02
CA VAL A 156 1.67 -10.11 20.88
C VAL A 156 0.92 -10.10 19.56
N LEU A 157 1.56 -10.45 18.45
CA LEU A 157 0.91 -10.53 17.13
C LEU A 157 -0.19 -11.60 17.09
N ARG A 158 0.05 -12.79 17.70
CA ARG A 158 -0.98 -13.82 17.80
C ARG A 158 -2.17 -13.36 18.64
N LEU A 159 -1.91 -12.74 19.80
CA LEU A 159 -2.96 -12.19 20.65
C LEU A 159 -3.75 -11.09 19.94
N GLY A 160 -3.06 -10.18 19.21
CA GLY A 160 -3.68 -9.16 18.38
C GLY A 160 -4.62 -9.76 17.33
N GLY A 161 -4.20 -10.83 16.65
CA GLY A 161 -5.03 -11.58 15.72
C GLY A 161 -6.27 -12.20 16.38
N LEU A 162 -6.15 -12.74 17.60
CA LEU A 162 -7.30 -13.27 18.34
C LEU A 162 -8.28 -12.15 18.73
N ILE A 163 -7.78 -11.00 19.17
CA ILE A 163 -8.60 -9.83 19.50
C ILE A 163 -9.32 -9.31 18.24
N ALA A 164 -8.64 -9.26 17.11
CA ALA A 164 -9.20 -8.78 15.85
C ALA A 164 -10.38 -9.63 15.33
N LYS A 165 -10.50 -10.90 15.74
CA LYS A 165 -11.68 -11.74 15.45
C LYS A 165 -12.96 -11.24 16.13
N GLY A 166 -12.84 -10.37 17.12
CA GLY A 166 -13.96 -9.76 17.83
C GLY A 166 -14.70 -8.71 16.99
N SER A 167 -15.79 -8.21 17.56
CA SER A 167 -16.55 -7.10 16.98
C SER A 167 -15.98 -5.75 17.41
N PRO A 168 -15.84 -4.75 16.50
CA PRO A 168 -15.36 -3.42 16.84
C PRO A 168 -16.25 -2.68 17.87
N GLN A 169 -17.51 -3.11 18.03
CA GLN A 169 -18.44 -2.55 19.02
C GLN A 169 -18.29 -3.17 20.40
N LYS A 170 -17.55 -4.31 20.55
CA LYS A 170 -17.35 -5.03 21.82
C LYS A 170 -15.93 -4.81 22.40
N VAL A 171 -15.82 -4.94 23.71
CA VAL A 171 -14.53 -4.94 24.42
C VAL A 171 -13.78 -6.26 24.12
N PRO A 172 -12.44 -6.25 23.91
CA PRO A 172 -11.52 -5.11 24.09
C PRO A 172 -11.39 -4.21 22.86
N LEU A 173 -11.87 -4.67 21.67
CA LEU A 173 -11.62 -3.99 20.41
C LEU A 173 -12.21 -2.58 20.38
N ARG A 174 -13.40 -2.36 20.96
CA ARG A 174 -14.01 -1.02 21.08
C ARG A 174 -13.06 0.00 21.77
N TRP A 175 -12.27 -0.45 22.74
CA TRP A 175 -11.31 0.44 23.40
C TRP A 175 -10.08 0.71 22.52
N LEU A 176 -9.60 -0.30 21.80
CA LEU A 176 -8.50 -0.12 20.86
C LEU A 176 -8.88 0.82 19.72
N MET A 177 -10.11 0.72 19.22
CA MET A 177 -10.63 1.63 18.20
C MET A 177 -10.60 3.11 18.63
N LYS A 178 -10.70 3.42 19.93
CA LYS A 178 -10.59 4.80 20.44
C LYS A 178 -9.20 5.43 20.23
N LEU A 179 -8.18 4.62 20.00
CA LEU A 179 -6.82 5.09 19.69
C LEU A 179 -6.72 5.66 18.27
N LEU A 180 -7.61 5.26 17.36
CA LEU A 180 -7.68 5.74 15.99
C LEU A 180 -8.31 7.14 15.88
N GLY A 181 -8.07 7.81 14.75
CA GLY A 181 -8.74 9.06 14.39
C GLY A 181 -10.27 8.90 14.31
N GLN A 182 -10.98 10.02 14.32
CA GLN A 182 -12.45 10.00 14.30
C GLN A 182 -12.99 9.37 13.02
N GLU A 183 -12.48 9.79 11.87
CA GLU A 183 -12.90 9.26 10.57
C GLU A 183 -12.52 7.79 10.38
N ASP A 184 -11.33 7.37 10.82
CA ASP A 184 -10.94 5.97 10.81
C ASP A 184 -11.94 5.11 11.59
N ARG A 185 -12.35 5.56 12.78
CA ARG A 185 -13.39 4.86 13.56
C ARG A 185 -14.73 4.81 12.83
N ARG A 186 -15.12 5.91 12.21
CA ARG A 186 -16.39 5.99 11.46
C ARG A 186 -16.39 4.98 10.32
N ILE A 187 -15.34 4.97 9.50
CA ILE A 187 -15.21 4.10 8.35
C ILE A 187 -15.12 2.63 8.77
N LEU A 188 -14.32 2.28 9.77
CA LEU A 188 -14.19 0.91 10.26
C LEU A 188 -15.47 0.39 10.94
N ASN A 189 -16.44 1.23 11.24
CA ASN A 189 -17.76 0.80 11.71
C ASN A 189 -18.79 0.66 10.57
N LEU A 190 -18.43 0.99 9.34
CA LEU A 190 -19.29 0.70 8.18
C LEU A 190 -19.31 -0.81 7.89
N PRO A 191 -20.45 -1.35 7.45
CA PRO A 191 -20.56 -2.77 7.11
C PRO A 191 -19.52 -3.20 6.07
N GLY A 192 -18.83 -4.31 6.32
CA GLY A 192 -17.87 -4.92 5.40
C GLY A 192 -16.44 -4.36 5.48
N ILE A 193 -16.25 -3.10 5.92
CA ILE A 193 -14.91 -2.48 5.91
C ILE A 193 -14.01 -3.09 6.98
N TYR A 194 -14.48 -3.17 8.23
CA TYR A 194 -13.71 -3.80 9.30
C TYR A 194 -13.39 -5.26 9.00
N GLU A 195 -14.37 -5.98 8.47
CA GLU A 195 -14.25 -7.38 8.10
C GLU A 195 -13.10 -7.59 7.10
N VAL A 196 -13.01 -6.77 6.06
CA VAL A 196 -11.92 -6.84 5.08
C VAL A 196 -10.56 -6.54 5.74
N VAL A 197 -10.45 -5.47 6.54
CA VAL A 197 -9.21 -5.11 7.23
C VAL A 197 -8.77 -6.22 8.19
N ARG A 198 -9.72 -6.78 8.95
CA ARG A 198 -9.51 -7.92 9.85
C ARG A 198 -9.04 -9.15 9.09
N ASP A 199 -9.75 -9.55 8.04
CA ASP A 199 -9.48 -10.79 7.31
C ASP A 199 -8.16 -10.70 6.56
N ALA A 200 -7.82 -9.53 6.04
CA ALA A 200 -6.50 -9.27 5.46
C ALA A 200 -5.37 -9.40 6.50
N ALA A 201 -5.57 -8.89 7.71
CA ALA A 201 -4.59 -9.00 8.79
C ALA A 201 -4.48 -10.45 9.33
N LEU A 202 -5.61 -11.17 9.43
CA LEU A 202 -5.62 -12.58 9.82
C LEU A 202 -4.96 -13.45 8.75
N GLY A 203 -5.22 -13.21 7.46
CA GLY A 203 -4.56 -13.89 6.35
C GLY A 203 -3.03 -13.73 6.39
N ALA A 204 -2.54 -12.58 6.87
CA ALA A 204 -1.09 -12.41 7.09
C ALA A 204 -0.54 -13.29 8.22
N LEU A 205 -1.37 -13.66 9.19
CA LEU A 205 -0.99 -14.45 10.37
C LEU A 205 -1.30 -15.95 10.23
N ASP A 206 -1.95 -16.40 9.16
CA ASP A 206 -2.38 -17.79 8.98
C ASP A 206 -1.23 -18.79 9.13
N ARG A 207 -0.05 -18.45 8.60
CA ARG A 207 1.17 -19.27 8.74
C ARG A 207 2.01 -18.89 9.98
N GLY A 208 1.43 -18.11 10.90
CA GLY A 208 2.06 -17.64 12.12
C GLY A 208 2.81 -16.31 11.97
N PRO A 209 3.32 -15.75 13.07
CA PRO A 209 3.85 -14.39 13.10
C PRO A 209 5.23 -14.23 12.45
N ARG A 210 5.95 -15.33 12.14
CA ARG A 210 7.31 -15.30 11.57
C ARG A 210 7.37 -14.46 10.29
N SER A 211 6.41 -14.66 9.40
CA SER A 211 6.35 -13.96 8.10
C SER A 211 6.03 -12.47 8.28
N VAL A 212 5.11 -12.15 9.20
CA VAL A 212 4.76 -10.77 9.55
C VAL A 212 5.94 -10.04 10.17
N ILE A 213 6.74 -10.72 11.00
CA ILE A 213 7.97 -10.16 11.60
C ILE A 213 9.04 -9.94 10.51
N ALA A 214 9.25 -10.92 9.62
CA ALA A 214 10.20 -10.78 8.53
C ALA A 214 9.81 -9.66 7.54
N ASP A 215 8.51 -9.45 7.36
CA ASP A 215 7.99 -8.33 6.57
C ASP A 215 8.24 -6.98 7.27
N ALA A 216 8.11 -6.92 8.61
CA ALA A 216 8.45 -5.73 9.39
C ALA A 216 9.94 -5.36 9.29
N ASP A 217 10.83 -6.34 9.17
CA ASP A 217 12.27 -6.10 9.03
C ASP A 217 12.61 -5.25 7.80
N ILE A 218 11.78 -5.32 6.74
CA ILE A 218 11.92 -4.45 5.55
C ILE A 218 11.82 -2.96 5.91
N TYR A 219 10.92 -2.59 6.83
CA TYR A 219 10.74 -1.18 7.22
C TYR A 219 11.80 -0.70 8.20
N LEU A 220 12.39 -1.63 8.97
CA LEU A 220 13.34 -1.34 10.04
C LEU A 220 14.79 -1.29 9.55
N ASN A 221 15.09 -1.98 8.47
CA ASN A 221 16.43 -2.05 7.90
C ASN A 221 16.66 -0.97 6.84
N GLU A 222 17.90 -0.82 6.42
CA GLU A 222 18.25 -0.01 5.27
C GLU A 222 17.67 -0.61 3.99
N TRP A 223 17.07 0.24 3.16
CA TRP A 223 16.49 -0.23 1.90
C TRP A 223 17.53 -0.48 0.81
N GLY A 224 18.76 -0.01 1.00
CA GLY A 224 19.87 -0.22 0.08
C GLY A 224 19.84 0.65 -1.17
N PHE A 225 18.99 1.68 -1.22
CA PHE A 225 18.93 2.68 -2.28
C PHE A 225 18.54 4.05 -1.73
N GLU A 226 18.94 5.09 -2.46
CA GLU A 226 18.56 6.47 -2.14
C GLU A 226 17.24 6.82 -2.84
N ILE A 227 16.31 7.40 -2.09
CA ILE A 227 14.98 7.81 -2.60
C ILE A 227 15.12 8.82 -3.75
N SER A 228 16.12 9.70 -3.69
CA SER A 228 16.42 10.70 -4.73
C SER A 228 16.84 10.11 -6.09
N GLN A 229 17.16 8.83 -6.15
CA GLN A 229 17.44 8.12 -7.41
C GLN A 229 16.18 7.76 -8.20
N ILE A 230 15.00 7.92 -7.59
CA ILE A 230 13.72 7.62 -8.25
C ILE A 230 13.37 8.80 -9.15
N ASN A 231 13.43 8.58 -10.47
CA ASN A 231 13.09 9.57 -11.48
C ASN A 231 11.68 9.39 -12.06
N PHE A 232 10.92 8.39 -11.58
CA PHE A 232 9.54 8.15 -11.99
C PHE A 232 8.58 8.98 -11.10
N PRO A 233 7.54 9.61 -11.66
CA PRO A 233 6.56 10.38 -10.89
C PRO A 233 5.81 9.49 -9.89
N ILE A 234 5.74 9.94 -8.63
CA ILE A 234 5.00 9.24 -7.55
C ILE A 234 3.88 10.14 -7.05
N HIS A 235 2.65 9.60 -7.01
CA HIS A 235 1.49 10.27 -6.44
C HIS A 235 1.29 9.81 -5.00
N PHE A 236 1.52 10.71 -4.04
CA PHE A 236 1.31 10.44 -2.62
C PHE A 236 -0.08 10.89 -2.17
N TRP A 237 -0.74 10.05 -1.36
CA TRP A 237 -2.02 10.31 -0.72
C TRP A 237 -1.87 10.13 0.78
N HIS A 238 -2.24 11.13 1.59
CA HIS A 238 -2.14 11.00 3.04
C HIS A 238 -3.22 11.78 3.78
N GLY A 239 -3.75 11.17 4.86
CA GLY A 239 -4.68 11.84 5.76
C GLY A 239 -3.93 12.53 6.90
N LYS A 240 -4.17 13.82 7.13
CA LYS A 240 -3.52 14.56 8.22
C LYS A 240 -3.94 14.09 9.62
N GLN A 241 -5.05 13.33 9.72
CA GLN A 241 -5.50 12.70 10.96
C GLN A 241 -4.99 11.25 11.10
N ASP A 242 -4.05 10.82 10.25
CA ASP A 242 -3.40 9.52 10.37
C ASP A 242 -2.61 9.44 11.68
N ARG A 243 -3.06 8.55 12.58
CA ARG A 243 -2.41 8.30 13.86
C ARG A 243 -1.44 7.13 13.82
N ASN A 244 -1.42 6.37 12.73
CA ASN A 244 -0.49 5.25 12.55
C ASN A 244 0.87 5.74 12.04
N ILE A 245 0.85 6.57 10.99
CA ILE A 245 2.02 7.12 10.31
C ILE A 245 1.75 8.61 10.09
N ALA A 246 2.57 9.48 10.62
CA ALA A 246 2.37 10.92 10.45
C ALA A 246 2.54 11.33 8.97
N TRP A 247 1.67 12.20 8.49
CA TRP A 247 1.69 12.71 7.12
C TRP A 247 2.99 13.45 6.75
N SER A 248 3.71 13.98 7.75
CA SER A 248 5.04 14.60 7.60
C SER A 248 6.08 13.66 6.98
N TYR A 249 5.95 12.33 7.16
CA TYR A 249 6.81 11.37 6.45
C TYR A 249 6.54 11.40 4.95
N THR A 250 5.29 11.53 4.52
CA THR A 250 4.95 11.66 3.10
C THR A 250 5.53 12.93 2.50
N GLU A 251 5.44 14.08 3.19
CA GLU A 251 6.03 15.32 2.71
C GLU A 251 7.56 15.20 2.55
N ARG A 252 8.24 14.60 3.54
CA ARG A 252 9.68 14.36 3.46
C ARG A 252 10.05 13.43 2.31
N LEU A 253 9.30 12.36 2.08
CA LEU A 253 9.54 11.46 0.94
C LEU A 253 9.26 12.15 -0.40
N ALA A 254 8.14 12.87 -0.51
CA ALA A 254 7.79 13.60 -1.72
C ALA A 254 8.83 14.67 -2.07
N SER A 255 9.41 15.35 -1.08
CA SER A 255 10.46 16.36 -1.32
C SER A 255 11.77 15.78 -1.87
N LEU A 256 12.00 14.48 -1.72
CA LEU A 256 13.20 13.78 -2.22
C LEU A 256 13.04 13.28 -3.67
N ILE A 257 11.81 13.23 -4.20
CA ILE A 257 11.52 12.70 -5.54
C ILE A 257 11.11 13.87 -6.45
N PRO A 258 11.89 14.20 -7.48
CA PRO A 258 11.71 15.44 -8.26
C PRO A 258 10.33 15.63 -8.89
N ALA A 259 9.69 14.54 -9.31
CA ALA A 259 8.38 14.57 -9.97
C ALA A 259 7.24 14.05 -9.06
N ALA A 260 7.43 14.06 -7.73
CA ALA A 260 6.39 13.65 -6.81
C ALA A 260 5.29 14.69 -6.68
N THR A 261 4.06 14.22 -6.49
CA THR A 261 2.92 15.04 -6.10
C THR A 261 2.30 14.48 -4.83
N SER A 262 1.65 15.32 -4.02
CA SER A 262 0.98 14.86 -2.80
C SER A 262 -0.41 15.47 -2.67
N VAL A 263 -1.38 14.63 -2.31
CA VAL A 263 -2.75 15.02 -1.94
C VAL A 263 -2.91 14.74 -0.44
N LEU A 264 -3.16 15.79 0.33
CA LEU A 264 -3.33 15.70 1.78
C LEU A 264 -4.78 15.99 2.14
N SER A 265 -5.46 15.04 2.81
CA SER A 265 -6.80 15.25 3.35
C SER A 265 -6.71 15.75 4.79
N ASP A 266 -7.40 16.85 5.10
CA ASP A 266 -7.40 17.43 6.45
C ASP A 266 -8.17 16.58 7.47
N ILE A 267 -9.11 15.77 7.02
CA ILE A 267 -10.06 15.03 7.88
C ILE A 267 -9.77 13.54 7.97
N ASP A 268 -9.16 12.95 6.95
CA ASP A 268 -8.94 11.51 6.89
C ASP A 268 -7.73 11.06 7.72
N GLY A 269 -7.79 9.80 8.12
CA GLY A 269 -6.70 9.07 8.77
C GLY A 269 -6.17 7.94 7.89
N HIS A 270 -5.64 6.90 8.54
CA HIS A 270 -4.96 5.78 7.89
C HIS A 270 -5.91 4.86 7.12
N TYR A 271 -7.08 4.59 7.72
CA TYR A 271 -8.07 3.65 7.18
C TYR A 271 -9.17 4.37 6.40
N SER A 272 -9.49 5.60 6.77
CA SER A 272 -10.54 6.36 6.10
C SER A 272 -10.10 6.83 4.71
N LEU A 273 -8.89 7.33 4.57
CA LEU A 273 -8.42 7.90 3.30
C LEU A 273 -8.58 6.94 2.10
N PRO A 274 -8.08 5.69 2.14
CA PRO A 274 -8.20 4.78 0.99
C PRO A 274 -9.64 4.38 0.68
N VAL A 275 -10.57 4.49 1.64
CA VAL A 275 -11.99 4.16 1.44
C VAL A 275 -12.76 5.37 0.92
N THR A 276 -12.58 6.54 1.54
CA THR A 276 -13.30 7.77 1.16
C THR A 276 -12.83 8.33 -0.18
N HIS A 277 -11.56 8.12 -0.52
CA HIS A 277 -10.95 8.59 -1.77
C HIS A 277 -10.65 7.46 -2.78
N ALA A 278 -11.26 6.28 -2.61
CA ALA A 278 -11.00 5.12 -3.48
C ALA A 278 -11.16 5.45 -4.97
N GLU A 279 -12.21 6.19 -5.33
CA GLU A 279 -12.46 6.58 -6.73
C GLU A 279 -11.40 7.53 -7.25
N GLN A 280 -11.05 8.57 -6.50
CA GLN A 280 -10.03 9.54 -6.91
C GLN A 280 -8.65 8.88 -7.07
N ILE A 281 -8.31 7.95 -6.17
CA ILE A 281 -7.06 7.18 -6.23
C ILE A 281 -7.01 6.32 -7.49
N ILE A 282 -8.09 5.60 -7.81
CA ILE A 282 -8.19 4.77 -9.03
C ILE A 282 -8.12 5.63 -10.28
N VAL A 283 -8.87 6.73 -10.34
CA VAL A 283 -8.85 7.65 -11.49
C VAL A 283 -7.47 8.27 -11.68
N ALA A 284 -6.82 8.73 -10.60
CA ALA A 284 -5.47 9.27 -10.68
C ALA A 284 -4.44 8.20 -11.10
N ALA A 285 -4.61 6.96 -10.64
CA ALA A 285 -3.73 5.87 -11.07
C ALA A 285 -3.87 5.56 -12.57
N LEU A 286 -5.06 5.70 -13.15
CA LEU A 286 -5.27 5.51 -14.59
C LEU A 286 -4.77 6.68 -15.46
N GLN A 287 -4.49 7.84 -14.87
CA GLN A 287 -3.81 8.94 -15.57
C GLN A 287 -2.33 8.58 -15.73
N LYS A 288 -1.94 8.28 -16.98
CA LYS A 288 -0.56 7.87 -17.31
C LYS A 288 0.41 9.01 -16.97
N SER A 289 1.45 8.69 -16.24
CA SER A 289 2.55 9.63 -16.01
C SER A 289 3.27 9.91 -17.34
N PRO A 290 3.73 11.15 -17.62
CA PRO A 290 4.52 11.44 -18.81
C PRO A 290 5.71 10.49 -18.91
N SER A 291 5.92 9.86 -20.07
CA SER A 291 7.05 8.96 -20.29
C SER A 291 8.36 9.77 -20.14
N THR A 292 9.32 9.24 -19.39
CA THR A 292 10.65 9.87 -19.18
C THR A 292 11.45 10.03 -20.49
N GLY A 293 10.87 9.70 -21.67
CA GLY A 293 11.47 9.80 -22.99
C GLY A 293 11.09 11.05 -23.78
N ASP A 294 10.04 11.80 -23.40
CA ASP A 294 9.49 12.92 -24.19
C ASP A 294 9.97 14.32 -23.75
N ALA A 295 11.05 14.41 -22.98
CA ALA A 295 11.61 15.71 -22.57
C ALA A 295 12.28 16.51 -23.72
N GLY A 296 11.98 16.21 -24.99
CA GLY A 296 12.64 16.80 -26.15
C GLY A 296 11.75 17.49 -27.20
N GLN A 297 10.43 17.50 -27.07
CA GLN A 297 9.57 18.27 -28.01
C GLN A 297 8.34 18.82 -27.27
N GLN A 298 8.48 19.99 -26.64
CA GLN A 298 7.34 20.83 -26.29
C GLN A 298 7.09 21.83 -27.41
N ASP A 299 6.27 21.46 -28.40
CA ASP A 299 5.55 22.42 -29.18
C ASP A 299 4.30 22.84 -28.40
N GLY A 300 4.17 24.19 -28.25
CA GLY A 300 3.17 24.80 -27.37
C GLY A 300 1.72 24.54 -27.80
N ASN A 301 1.05 23.66 -27.07
CA ASN A 301 -0.41 23.70 -26.97
C ASN A 301 -0.85 22.83 -25.77
N THR A 302 -0.82 23.37 -24.55
CA THR A 302 -1.36 22.72 -23.34
C THR A 302 -2.40 23.63 -22.69
N GLY A 303 -3.60 23.53 -23.16
CA GLY A 303 -4.74 24.19 -22.52
C GLY A 303 -5.98 23.36 -22.68
N ILE A 304 -6.17 22.27 -21.89
CA ILE A 304 -7.50 21.68 -21.63
C ILE A 304 -7.52 20.75 -20.39
N ASP A 305 -6.39 20.08 -20.01
CA ASP A 305 -6.48 19.00 -19.00
C ASP A 305 -6.40 19.44 -17.50
N GLY A 306 -6.04 20.68 -17.21
CA GLY A 306 -6.02 21.22 -15.84
C GLY A 306 -7.39 21.54 -15.24
N GLU A 307 -8.44 21.66 -16.04
CA GLU A 307 -9.78 22.06 -15.59
C GLU A 307 -10.59 20.91 -14.99
N LEU A 308 -10.36 19.65 -15.40
CA LEU A 308 -11.13 18.51 -14.88
C LEU A 308 -10.77 18.17 -13.43
N LEU A 309 -9.49 18.22 -13.08
CA LEU A 309 -9.07 17.97 -11.67
C LEU A 309 -9.54 19.11 -10.75
N GLY A 310 -9.52 20.36 -11.23
CA GLY A 310 -10.03 21.53 -10.53
C GLY A 310 -11.56 21.54 -10.36
N ALA A 311 -12.31 20.90 -11.26
CA ALA A 311 -13.76 20.81 -11.22
C ALA A 311 -14.25 19.77 -10.20
N VAL A 312 -13.55 18.65 -10.04
CA VAL A 312 -13.85 17.62 -9.05
C VAL A 312 -13.61 18.11 -7.63
N LEU A 313 -12.53 18.87 -7.42
CA LEU A 313 -12.20 19.43 -6.09
C LEU A 313 -13.15 20.58 -5.67
N ARG A 314 -13.78 21.30 -6.61
CA ARG A 314 -14.70 22.41 -6.30
C ARG A 314 -16.14 22.00 -6.01
N ARG A 315 -16.56 20.76 -6.27
CA ARG A 315 -17.93 20.28 -5.98
C ARG A 315 -18.16 19.82 -4.54
N GLN A 316 -17.13 19.74 -3.71
CA GLN A 316 -17.26 19.29 -2.30
C GLN A 316 -17.17 20.44 -1.29
N SER A 317 -17.07 21.69 -1.72
CA SER A 317 -17.07 22.87 -0.83
C SER A 317 -18.38 23.68 -0.88
N ARG A 318 -19.51 23.01 -1.15
CA ARG A 318 -20.85 23.58 -0.96
C ARG A 318 -21.75 22.63 -0.18
#